data_98a0720d78d510908cb89f69d15155f6
#
_entry.id   98a0720d78d510908cb89f69d15155f6
#
_cell.length_a   1.000
_cell.length_b   1.000
_cell.length_c   1.000
_cell.angle_alpha   90.00
_cell.angle_beta   90.00
_cell.angle_gamma   90.00
#
_symmetry.space_group_name_H-M   'P 1'
#
loop_
_entity.id
_entity.type
_entity.pdbx_description
1 polymer ?
#
loop_
_entity_poly.entity_id
_entity_poly.type
_entity_poly.pdbx_seq_one_letter_code
_entity_poly.pdbx_strand_id
1 'polypeptide(L)'
;MTPQETELTAETQTALERADAAHRHEALFSERAHNIRQSAVRDVFDISIRPGLVSLAGGSPSLTRLPLGLVAETAQRVIMDHGMEALHYGGGKGTLALRELICEIMAEEGILGASPEDVVVTTGSQSAQDIAAKVFCNPGDVVLAEDPTYVGALNTFEAYQVRVEPVGMDEDGLVPELLEARIAELEAAGKTIKLLYTIPSFNNPSGITLAAERRQQVVDICREHNILVLEDNPYGMLRFDGRPLTPLRADNPDDVIYCGSFSKIFSPGVRLGWALVPKHLYRRFYLAAEAVVLCPSMLNQMLVTEFFRSFDWRAYLAESRAVYAERCAAMLHALGEHFPAEATWTTPSGGFFVWVTLPDGVDTYPLLHEAIDAGVVFIPGAAFTPSDAPSPKLRLAFSGVAPEQIREGVRRLGPVVRAAVEANAR
;
A
#
# COMPACT_ATOMS: atom_id res chain seq x y z
N MET A 1 8.14 -30.41 62.48
CA MET A 1 8.07 -30.31 61.00
C MET A 1 8.00 -28.85 60.67
N THR A 2 9.12 -28.26 60.36
CA THR A 2 9.24 -26.86 59.90
C THR A 2 8.86 -26.81 58.43
N PRO A 3 8.05 -25.82 57.97
CA PRO A 3 7.80 -25.61 56.57
C PRO A 3 9.07 -25.07 55.91
N GLN A 4 9.60 -25.78 54.93
CA GLN A 4 10.58 -25.25 54.00
C GLN A 4 9.91 -24.13 53.18
N GLU A 5 10.23 -22.91 53.50
CA GLU A 5 10.04 -21.79 52.57
C GLU A 5 10.96 -22.03 51.37
N THR A 6 10.37 -22.35 50.25
CA THR A 6 11.09 -22.47 49.00
C THR A 6 11.45 -21.03 48.57
N GLU A 7 12.69 -20.60 48.87
CA GLU A 7 13.22 -19.35 48.31
C GLU A 7 13.18 -19.45 46.77
N LEU A 8 12.38 -18.59 46.13
CA LEU A 8 12.39 -18.41 44.68
C LEU A 8 13.79 -18.01 44.23
N THR A 9 14.31 -18.63 43.20
CA THR A 9 15.60 -18.22 42.62
C THR A 9 15.53 -16.76 42.15
N ALA A 10 16.64 -16.03 42.16
CA ALA A 10 16.69 -14.63 41.71
C ALA A 10 16.13 -14.44 40.29
N GLU A 11 16.29 -15.43 39.42
CA GLU A 11 15.72 -15.46 38.07
C GLU A 11 14.20 -15.54 38.07
N THR A 12 13.64 -16.39 38.93
CA THR A 12 12.17 -16.56 39.10
C THR A 12 11.54 -15.31 39.67
N GLN A 13 12.23 -14.65 40.62
CA GLN A 13 11.78 -13.40 41.22
C GLN A 13 11.79 -12.25 40.20
N THR A 14 12.85 -12.14 39.39
CA THR A 14 12.95 -11.19 38.29
C THR A 14 11.87 -11.43 37.22
N ALA A 15 11.55 -12.67 36.89
CA ALA A 15 10.48 -13.02 35.96
C ALA A 15 9.09 -12.64 36.48
N LEU A 16 8.82 -12.87 37.77
CA LEU A 16 7.57 -12.47 38.43
C LEU A 16 7.43 -10.95 38.47
N GLU A 17 8.49 -10.20 38.81
CA GLU A 17 8.49 -8.73 38.81
C GLU A 17 8.23 -8.16 37.41
N ARG A 18 8.80 -8.75 36.36
CA ARG A 18 8.52 -8.39 34.96
C ARG A 18 7.09 -8.69 34.54
N ALA A 19 6.55 -9.83 34.94
CA ALA A 19 5.16 -10.20 34.68
C ALA A 19 4.17 -9.26 35.38
N ASP A 20 4.45 -8.88 36.63
CA ASP A 20 3.64 -7.92 37.40
C ASP A 20 3.71 -6.51 36.80
N ALA A 21 4.89 -6.07 36.35
CA ALA A 21 5.06 -4.81 35.62
C ALA A 21 4.29 -4.80 34.30
N ALA A 22 4.34 -5.90 33.53
CA ALA A 22 3.60 -6.04 32.29
C ALA A 22 2.08 -5.94 32.53
N HIS A 23 1.58 -6.64 33.54
CA HIS A 23 0.16 -6.60 33.90
C HIS A 23 -0.32 -5.22 34.35
N ARG A 24 0.51 -4.49 35.12
CA ARG A 24 0.18 -3.09 35.51
C ARG A 24 0.16 -2.14 34.33
N HIS A 25 1.04 -2.32 33.35
CA HIS A 25 1.12 -1.46 32.18
C HIS A 25 0.03 -1.77 31.14
N GLU A 26 -0.54 -2.97 31.14
CA GLU A 26 -1.64 -3.34 30.24
C GLU A 26 -2.82 -2.36 30.34
N ALA A 27 -3.15 -1.92 31.54
CA ALA A 27 -4.19 -0.92 31.78
C ALA A 27 -3.87 0.49 31.30
N LEU A 28 -2.63 0.77 30.89
CA LEU A 28 -2.20 2.06 30.34
C LEU A 28 -2.39 2.16 28.83
N PHE A 29 -2.59 1.04 28.13
CA PHE A 29 -2.83 1.09 26.71
C PHE A 29 -4.16 1.80 26.40
N SER A 30 -4.14 2.62 25.37
CA SER A 30 -5.36 3.21 24.83
C SER A 30 -6.22 2.14 24.15
N GLU A 31 -7.54 2.35 24.06
CA GLU A 31 -8.43 1.49 23.27
C GLU A 31 -7.91 1.31 21.83
N ARG A 32 -7.34 2.36 21.27
CA ARG A 32 -6.67 2.34 19.96
C ARG A 32 -5.56 1.32 19.89
N ALA A 33 -4.73 1.19 20.94
CA ALA A 33 -3.61 0.28 20.97
C ALA A 33 -4.06 -1.19 20.96
N HIS A 34 -5.18 -1.52 21.59
CA HIS A 34 -5.75 -2.86 21.58
C HIS A 34 -6.27 -3.29 20.20
N ASN A 35 -6.59 -2.34 19.32
CA ASN A 35 -7.08 -2.61 17.96
C ASN A 35 -5.95 -2.73 16.93
N ILE A 36 -4.69 -2.36 17.28
CA ILE A 36 -3.55 -2.50 16.38
C ILE A 36 -3.21 -3.98 16.21
N ARG A 37 -3.46 -4.51 15.01
CA ARG A 37 -3.16 -5.89 14.66
C ARG A 37 -1.83 -5.98 13.91
N GLN A 38 -1.13 -7.09 14.10
CA GLN A 38 0.04 -7.40 13.29
C GLN A 38 -0.41 -7.68 11.85
N SER A 39 0.25 -7.05 10.89
CA SER A 39 -0.09 -7.24 9.48
C SER A 39 0.35 -8.63 9.01
N ALA A 40 -0.58 -9.46 8.52
CA ALA A 40 -0.29 -10.74 7.90
C ALA A 40 0.75 -10.63 6.75
N VAL A 41 0.76 -9.48 6.04
CA VAL A 41 1.78 -9.19 5.02
C VAL A 41 3.17 -9.08 5.63
N ARG A 42 3.31 -8.57 6.86
CA ARG A 42 4.61 -8.45 7.53
C ARG A 42 5.12 -9.80 8.00
N ASP A 43 4.24 -10.65 8.56
CA ASP A 43 4.62 -12.00 8.97
C ASP A 43 5.13 -12.81 7.78
N VAL A 44 4.45 -12.71 6.65
CA VAL A 44 4.85 -13.34 5.39
C VAL A 44 6.16 -12.75 4.87
N PHE A 45 6.40 -11.44 5.04
CA PHE A 45 7.65 -10.79 4.62
C PHE A 45 8.85 -11.36 5.39
N ASP A 46 8.75 -11.52 6.71
CA ASP A 46 9.82 -12.06 7.54
C ASP A 46 10.14 -13.55 7.19
N ILE A 47 9.15 -14.29 6.70
CA ILE A 47 9.35 -15.64 6.18
C ILE A 47 10.00 -15.61 4.78
N SER A 48 9.62 -14.68 3.95
CA SER A 48 10.01 -14.59 2.53
C SER A 48 11.50 -14.40 2.27
N ILE A 49 12.27 -13.98 3.29
CA ILE A 49 13.73 -13.82 3.22
C ILE A 49 14.50 -15.13 3.47
N ARG A 50 13.82 -16.25 3.81
CA ARG A 50 14.48 -17.53 4.06
C ARG A 50 15.09 -18.09 2.78
N PRO A 51 16.32 -18.66 2.84
CA PRO A 51 16.95 -19.27 1.68
C PRO A 51 16.09 -20.41 1.09
N GLY A 52 16.03 -20.50 -0.24
CA GLY A 52 15.31 -21.57 -0.95
C GLY A 52 13.83 -21.31 -1.20
N LEU A 53 13.24 -20.25 -0.62
CA LEU A 53 11.88 -19.82 -0.93
C LEU A 53 11.84 -18.89 -2.15
N VAL A 54 10.85 -19.10 -3.01
CA VAL A 54 10.48 -18.14 -4.05
C VAL A 54 9.39 -17.23 -3.48
N SER A 55 9.71 -15.95 -3.29
CA SER A 55 8.73 -14.99 -2.76
C SER A 55 7.92 -14.35 -3.88
N LEU A 56 6.66 -14.73 -3.99
CA LEU A 56 5.63 -14.05 -4.79
C LEU A 56 4.73 -13.15 -3.91
N ALA A 57 5.18 -12.83 -2.70
CA ALA A 57 4.43 -12.05 -1.71
C ALA A 57 4.75 -10.56 -1.74
N GLY A 58 6.02 -10.21 -2.00
CA GLY A 58 6.55 -8.85 -1.79
C GLY A 58 6.20 -7.87 -2.90
N GLY A 59 5.49 -6.79 -2.59
CA GLY A 59 5.19 -5.68 -3.50
C GLY A 59 6.28 -4.60 -3.58
N SER A 60 7.55 -4.99 -3.47
CA SER A 60 8.68 -4.05 -3.61
C SER A 60 9.07 -3.88 -5.08
N PRO A 61 9.48 -2.68 -5.51
CA PRO A 61 10.02 -2.48 -6.86
C PRO A 61 11.35 -3.23 -7.02
N SER A 62 11.67 -3.56 -8.27
CA SER A 62 13.01 -4.06 -8.59
C SER A 62 14.00 -2.91 -8.60
N LEU A 63 15.05 -3.01 -7.79
CA LEU A 63 16.14 -2.04 -7.76
C LEU A 63 17.34 -2.45 -8.61
N THR A 64 17.26 -3.57 -9.36
CA THR A 64 18.40 -4.11 -10.13
C THR A 64 18.87 -3.18 -11.24
N ARG A 65 18.01 -2.30 -11.72
CA ARG A 65 18.32 -1.30 -12.77
C ARG A 65 18.61 0.11 -12.20
N LEU A 66 18.42 0.32 -10.90
CA LEU A 66 18.75 1.59 -10.29
C LEU A 66 20.26 1.83 -10.36
N PRO A 67 20.72 2.95 -10.94
CA PRO A 67 22.15 3.21 -11.08
C PRO A 67 22.77 3.61 -9.73
N LEU A 68 23.10 2.61 -8.91
CA LEU A 68 23.59 2.81 -7.53
C LEU A 68 24.84 3.70 -7.47
N GLY A 69 25.72 3.64 -8.50
CA GLY A 69 26.88 4.54 -8.60
C GLY A 69 26.45 6.01 -8.66
N LEU A 70 25.48 6.34 -9.52
CA LEU A 70 24.95 7.71 -9.63
C LEU A 70 24.22 8.14 -8.34
N VAL A 71 23.49 7.23 -7.69
CA VAL A 71 22.86 7.53 -6.39
C VAL A 71 23.92 7.88 -5.35
N ALA A 72 25.01 7.10 -5.27
CA ALA A 72 26.12 7.36 -4.35
C ALA A 72 26.84 8.68 -4.64
N GLU A 73 27.16 8.96 -5.91
CA GLU A 73 27.76 10.24 -6.34
C GLU A 73 26.86 11.43 -6.02
N THR A 74 25.56 11.29 -6.25
CA THR A 74 24.58 12.35 -5.94
C THR A 74 24.50 12.59 -4.44
N ALA A 75 24.46 11.52 -3.63
CA ALA A 75 24.47 11.65 -2.17
C ALA A 75 25.75 12.33 -1.67
N GLN A 76 26.90 11.98 -2.25
CA GLN A 76 28.17 12.61 -1.92
C GLN A 76 28.14 14.11 -2.26
N ARG A 77 27.70 14.50 -3.46
CA ARG A 77 27.58 15.92 -3.85
C ARG A 77 26.65 16.69 -2.90
N VAL A 78 25.48 16.16 -2.60
CA VAL A 78 24.54 16.80 -1.67
C VAL A 78 25.18 17.07 -0.32
N ILE A 79 25.96 16.11 0.22
CA ILE A 79 26.64 16.27 1.52
C ILE A 79 27.80 17.25 1.43
N MET A 80 28.60 17.18 0.37
CA MET A 80 29.80 18.02 0.25
C MET A 80 29.45 19.49 -0.06
N ASP A 81 28.46 19.71 -0.92
CA ASP A 81 28.13 21.05 -1.41
C ASP A 81 27.08 21.74 -0.54
N HIS A 82 26.15 20.96 0.06
CA HIS A 82 24.98 21.46 0.80
C HIS A 82 24.78 20.77 2.16
N GLY A 83 25.84 20.19 2.74
CA GLY A 83 25.73 19.37 3.94
C GLY A 83 25.10 20.08 5.14
N MET A 84 25.35 21.37 5.32
CA MET A 84 24.75 22.14 6.40
C MET A 84 23.22 22.23 6.28
N GLU A 85 22.70 22.36 5.06
CA GLU A 85 21.26 22.37 4.79
C GLU A 85 20.67 20.95 4.83
N ALA A 86 21.34 19.99 4.19
CA ALA A 86 20.89 18.61 4.09
C ALA A 86 20.82 17.88 5.45
N LEU A 87 21.66 18.26 6.42
CA LEU A 87 21.74 17.64 7.74
C LEU A 87 21.05 18.46 8.84
N HIS A 88 20.40 19.57 8.47
CA HIS A 88 19.61 20.38 9.40
C HIS A 88 18.11 20.11 9.25
N TYR A 89 17.31 20.66 10.15
CA TYR A 89 15.85 20.66 10.00
C TYR A 89 15.42 21.52 8.82
N GLY A 90 14.43 21.04 8.07
CA GLY A 90 13.75 21.80 7.01
C GLY A 90 12.36 22.29 7.41
N GLY A 91 11.65 22.85 6.45
CA GLY A 91 10.23 23.18 6.62
C GLY A 91 9.34 21.95 6.57
N GLY A 92 8.26 21.94 7.34
CA GLY A 92 7.32 20.83 7.43
C GLY A 92 6.60 20.50 6.11
N LYS A 93 6.54 21.47 5.16
CA LYS A 93 5.99 21.24 3.80
C LYS A 93 6.91 20.41 2.89
N GLY A 94 8.19 20.33 3.22
CA GLY A 94 9.25 19.89 2.32
C GLY A 94 9.85 21.03 1.50
N THR A 95 11.01 20.78 0.88
CA THR A 95 11.74 21.78 0.09
C THR A 95 10.94 22.24 -1.12
N LEU A 96 11.08 23.49 -1.51
CA LEU A 96 10.41 24.02 -2.72
C LEU A 96 10.84 23.24 -3.96
N ALA A 97 12.15 22.98 -4.09
CA ALA A 97 12.70 22.25 -5.23
C ALA A 97 12.11 20.85 -5.42
N LEU A 98 11.89 20.11 -4.30
CA LEU A 98 11.21 18.79 -4.36
C LEU A 98 9.73 18.94 -4.71
N ARG A 99 9.04 19.94 -4.17
CA ARG A 99 7.62 20.17 -4.46
C ARG A 99 7.39 20.58 -5.92
N GLU A 100 8.30 21.34 -6.52
CA GLU A 100 8.33 21.66 -7.96
C GLU A 100 8.53 20.40 -8.79
N LEU A 101 9.51 19.55 -8.45
CA LEU A 101 9.72 18.26 -9.10
C LEU A 101 8.49 17.35 -8.99
N ILE A 102 7.84 17.32 -7.84
CA ILE A 102 6.60 16.55 -7.64
C ILE A 102 5.50 17.06 -8.58
N CYS A 103 5.36 18.38 -8.77
CA CYS A 103 4.40 18.93 -9.73
C CYS A 103 4.74 18.50 -11.17
N GLU A 104 6.02 18.47 -11.56
CA GLU A 104 6.46 17.96 -12.87
C GLU A 104 6.10 16.48 -13.04
N ILE A 105 6.32 15.64 -12.01
CA ILE A 105 5.96 14.23 -12.03
C ILE A 105 4.44 14.04 -12.17
N MET A 106 3.64 14.79 -11.41
CA MET A 106 2.18 14.72 -11.50
C MET A 106 1.65 15.20 -12.85
N ALA A 107 2.32 16.15 -13.51
CA ALA A 107 1.96 16.59 -14.84
C ALA A 107 2.12 15.49 -15.90
N GLU A 108 3.10 14.57 -15.76
CA GLU A 108 3.24 13.38 -16.62
C GLU A 108 2.06 12.41 -16.47
N GLU A 109 1.37 12.44 -15.33
CA GLU A 109 0.17 11.63 -15.08
C GLU A 109 -1.13 12.36 -15.49
N GLY A 110 -1.04 13.63 -15.90
CA GLY A 110 -2.19 14.43 -16.35
C GLY A 110 -2.74 15.41 -15.31
N ILE A 111 -2.15 15.54 -14.12
CA ILE A 111 -2.51 16.60 -13.16
C ILE A 111 -1.79 17.88 -13.57
N LEU A 112 -2.42 18.65 -14.46
CA LEU A 112 -1.88 19.88 -14.99
C LEU A 112 -2.18 21.07 -14.07
N GLY A 113 -1.19 21.95 -13.89
CA GLY A 113 -1.37 23.19 -13.13
C GLY A 113 -1.38 23.00 -11.60
N ALA A 114 -0.91 21.84 -11.08
CA ALA A 114 -0.68 21.69 -9.66
C ALA A 114 0.32 22.73 -9.15
N SER A 115 0.01 23.37 -8.01
CA SER A 115 0.90 24.35 -7.38
C SER A 115 1.79 23.67 -6.35
N PRO A 116 3.10 23.96 -6.30
CA PRO A 116 3.97 23.53 -5.22
C PRO A 116 3.45 23.94 -3.82
N GLU A 117 2.63 24.99 -3.74
CA GLU A 117 2.03 25.43 -2.47
C GLU A 117 0.90 24.52 -1.97
N ASP A 118 0.32 23.68 -2.83
CA ASP A 118 -0.71 22.71 -2.46
C ASP A 118 -0.13 21.31 -2.19
N VAL A 119 1.19 21.14 -2.34
CA VAL A 119 1.91 19.89 -2.08
C VAL A 119 2.45 19.88 -0.65
N VAL A 120 2.20 18.77 0.06
CA VAL A 120 2.81 18.43 1.34
C VAL A 120 3.67 17.18 1.16
N VAL A 121 4.98 17.31 1.36
CA VAL A 121 5.91 16.16 1.33
C VAL A 121 5.71 15.32 2.60
N THR A 122 5.63 14.01 2.45
CA THR A 122 5.37 13.05 3.53
C THR A 122 6.43 11.94 3.58
N THR A 123 6.46 11.17 4.65
CA THR A 123 7.35 10.01 4.80
C THR A 123 6.79 8.76 4.08
N GLY A 124 6.43 8.93 2.80
CA GLY A 124 5.73 7.96 1.95
C GLY A 124 4.21 8.21 1.96
N SER A 125 3.47 7.62 1.00
CA SER A 125 2.01 7.77 0.89
C SER A 125 1.25 7.23 2.12
N GLN A 126 1.79 6.21 2.81
CA GLN A 126 1.24 5.71 4.07
C GLN A 126 1.10 6.82 5.13
N SER A 127 2.08 7.74 5.22
CA SER A 127 2.00 8.87 6.14
C SER A 127 0.93 9.89 5.70
N ALA A 128 0.69 10.05 4.41
CA ALA A 128 -0.39 10.90 3.91
C ALA A 128 -1.77 10.34 4.29
N GLN A 129 -1.94 9.02 4.23
CA GLN A 129 -3.16 8.31 4.67
C GLN A 129 -3.39 8.48 6.19
N ASP A 130 -2.33 8.32 7.00
CA ASP A 130 -2.37 8.53 8.45
C ASP A 130 -2.79 9.97 8.81
N ILE A 131 -2.21 10.96 8.13
CA ILE A 131 -2.56 12.35 8.30
C ILE A 131 -4.02 12.61 7.90
N ALA A 132 -4.49 12.01 6.80
CA ALA A 132 -5.89 12.14 6.37
C ALA A 132 -6.85 11.56 7.41
N ALA A 133 -6.58 10.34 7.92
CA ALA A 133 -7.36 9.75 8.99
C ALA A 133 -7.40 10.65 10.24
N LYS A 134 -6.23 11.17 10.65
CA LYS A 134 -6.11 12.08 11.81
C LYS A 134 -6.89 13.38 11.64
N VAL A 135 -6.95 13.93 10.44
CA VAL A 135 -7.59 15.24 10.17
C VAL A 135 -9.11 15.10 10.02
N PHE A 136 -9.57 14.02 9.39
CA PHE A 136 -10.96 13.94 8.94
C PHE A 136 -11.82 12.97 9.75
N CYS A 137 -11.22 12.00 10.45
CA CYS A 137 -11.97 10.93 11.11
C CYS A 137 -11.96 11.02 12.62
N ASN A 138 -13.12 10.76 13.23
CA ASN A 138 -13.28 10.48 14.65
C ASN A 138 -13.48 8.98 14.88
N PRO A 139 -13.28 8.46 16.09
CA PRO A 139 -13.66 7.09 16.43
C PRO A 139 -15.12 6.79 16.07
N GLY A 140 -15.35 5.70 15.36
CA GLY A 140 -16.68 5.27 14.91
C GLY A 140 -17.17 5.88 13.59
N ASP A 141 -16.48 6.87 13.03
CA ASP A 141 -16.73 7.34 11.65
C ASP A 141 -16.42 6.22 10.63
N VAL A 142 -16.96 6.37 9.43
CA VAL A 142 -16.83 5.40 8.35
C VAL A 142 -15.88 5.92 7.27
N VAL A 143 -15.00 5.04 6.79
CA VAL A 143 -14.27 5.17 5.54
C VAL A 143 -14.72 4.06 4.60
N LEU A 144 -15.19 4.42 3.41
CA LEU A 144 -15.44 3.49 2.33
C LEU A 144 -14.13 3.10 1.68
N ALA A 145 -13.97 1.83 1.30
CA ALA A 145 -12.80 1.35 0.56
C ALA A 145 -13.18 0.27 -0.43
N GLU A 146 -12.42 0.16 -1.50
CA GLU A 146 -12.52 -0.95 -2.44
C GLU A 146 -12.39 -2.31 -1.74
N ASP A 147 -13.09 -3.34 -2.21
CA ASP A 147 -12.94 -4.71 -1.74
C ASP A 147 -12.51 -5.63 -2.90
N PRO A 148 -11.24 -6.08 -2.89
CA PRO A 148 -10.20 -5.93 -1.86
C PRO A 148 -9.46 -4.58 -1.90
N THR A 149 -8.78 -4.23 -0.80
CA THR A 149 -8.00 -3.00 -0.70
C THR A 149 -6.66 -3.20 0.03
N TYR A 150 -5.84 -2.16 0.04
CA TYR A 150 -4.49 -2.18 0.62
C TYR A 150 -4.51 -2.34 2.14
N VAL A 151 -3.88 -3.41 2.63
CA VAL A 151 -3.80 -3.73 4.07
C VAL A 151 -3.18 -2.61 4.92
N GLY A 152 -2.23 -1.84 4.37
CA GLY A 152 -1.65 -0.72 5.10
C GLY A 152 -2.65 0.40 5.37
N ALA A 153 -3.59 0.65 4.46
CA ALA A 153 -4.68 1.60 4.66
C ALA A 153 -5.69 1.07 5.69
N LEU A 154 -6.05 -0.22 5.62
CA LEU A 154 -6.92 -0.87 6.62
C LEU A 154 -6.35 -0.66 8.02
N ASN A 155 -5.09 -1.03 8.24
CA ASN A 155 -4.42 -0.87 9.53
C ASN A 155 -4.36 0.60 9.99
N THR A 156 -4.17 1.53 9.05
CA THR A 156 -4.15 2.96 9.37
C THR A 156 -5.51 3.42 9.87
N PHE A 157 -6.60 3.10 9.19
CA PHE A 157 -7.94 3.51 9.60
C PHE A 157 -8.36 2.83 10.91
N GLU A 158 -8.07 1.55 11.09
CA GLU A 158 -8.30 0.83 12.34
C GLU A 158 -7.58 1.46 13.54
N ALA A 159 -6.34 1.94 13.34
CA ALA A 159 -5.59 2.63 14.39
C ALA A 159 -6.26 3.93 14.86
N TYR A 160 -7.13 4.52 14.05
CA TYR A 160 -7.97 5.67 14.42
C TYR A 160 -9.38 5.27 14.87
N GLN A 161 -9.62 3.96 15.06
CA GLN A 161 -10.95 3.42 15.43
C GLN A 161 -12.04 3.76 14.42
N VAL A 162 -11.63 3.92 13.16
CA VAL A 162 -12.51 4.17 12.03
C VAL A 162 -13.01 2.83 11.51
N ARG A 163 -14.28 2.76 11.17
CA ARG A 163 -14.87 1.59 10.54
C ARG A 163 -14.65 1.64 9.03
N VAL A 164 -13.92 0.68 8.50
CA VAL A 164 -13.77 0.53 7.05
C VAL A 164 -14.91 -0.31 6.51
N GLU A 165 -15.66 0.24 5.56
CA GLU A 165 -16.79 -0.42 4.92
C GLU A 165 -16.45 -0.73 3.46
N PRO A 166 -16.51 -2.03 3.07
CA PRO A 166 -16.13 -2.46 1.74
C PRO A 166 -17.15 -2.04 0.69
N VAL A 167 -16.65 -1.67 -0.51
CA VAL A 167 -17.43 -1.43 -1.73
C VAL A 167 -16.94 -2.38 -2.81
N GLY A 168 -17.86 -3.09 -3.45
CA GLY A 168 -17.55 -4.11 -4.44
C GLY A 168 -16.85 -3.56 -5.70
N MET A 169 -16.00 -4.41 -6.27
CA MET A 169 -15.30 -4.19 -7.54
C MET A 169 -15.63 -5.30 -8.54
N ASP A 170 -15.56 -4.96 -9.82
CA ASP A 170 -15.51 -5.90 -10.95
C ASP A 170 -14.22 -5.73 -11.77
N GLU A 171 -14.18 -6.25 -12.99
CA GLU A 171 -13.02 -6.14 -13.90
C GLU A 171 -12.68 -4.69 -14.30
N ASP A 172 -13.63 -3.77 -14.20
CA ASP A 172 -13.52 -2.35 -14.50
C ASP A 172 -13.30 -1.48 -13.24
N GLY A 173 -13.04 -2.10 -12.09
CA GLY A 173 -12.76 -1.45 -10.81
C GLY A 173 -13.99 -1.24 -9.94
N LEU A 174 -13.95 -0.25 -9.06
CA LEU A 174 -15.04 0.08 -8.16
C LEU A 174 -16.34 0.32 -8.93
N VAL A 175 -17.43 -0.35 -8.49
CA VAL A 175 -18.76 -0.27 -9.13
C VAL A 175 -19.54 0.91 -8.57
N PRO A 176 -19.83 1.96 -9.36
CA PRO A 176 -20.51 3.18 -8.88
C PRO A 176 -21.86 2.90 -8.22
N GLU A 177 -22.65 1.98 -8.78
CA GLU A 177 -23.97 1.62 -8.25
C GLU A 177 -23.88 0.95 -6.87
N LEU A 178 -22.83 0.15 -6.63
CA LEU A 178 -22.56 -0.45 -5.32
C LEU A 178 -22.07 0.60 -4.32
N LEU A 179 -21.32 1.60 -4.77
CA LEU A 179 -20.91 2.72 -3.94
C LEU A 179 -22.12 3.51 -3.46
N GLU A 180 -23.01 3.92 -4.38
CA GLU A 180 -24.23 4.66 -4.07
C GLU A 180 -25.15 3.88 -3.11
N ALA A 181 -25.38 2.59 -3.39
CA ALA A 181 -26.19 1.71 -2.54
C ALA A 181 -25.59 1.60 -1.13
N ARG A 182 -24.25 1.47 -1.01
CA ARG A 182 -23.58 1.37 0.28
C ARG A 182 -23.65 2.68 1.08
N ILE A 183 -23.51 3.81 0.42
CA ILE A 183 -23.69 5.13 1.05
C ILE A 183 -25.11 5.26 1.59
N ALA A 184 -26.13 4.97 0.79
CA ALA A 184 -27.52 5.06 1.20
C ALA A 184 -27.84 4.15 2.39
N GLU A 185 -27.32 2.92 2.42
CA GLU A 185 -27.47 1.99 3.55
C GLU A 185 -26.88 2.56 4.84
N LEU A 186 -25.65 3.10 4.76
CA LEU A 186 -24.93 3.63 5.91
C LEU A 186 -25.58 4.92 6.45
N GLU A 187 -26.03 5.81 5.57
CA GLU A 187 -26.76 7.02 5.94
C GLU A 187 -28.10 6.68 6.62
N ALA A 188 -28.84 5.71 6.08
CA ALA A 188 -30.08 5.22 6.70
C ALA A 188 -29.83 4.61 8.09
N ALA A 189 -28.66 4.02 8.31
CA ALA A 189 -28.20 3.53 9.62
C ALA A 189 -27.63 4.64 10.54
N GLY A 190 -27.70 5.91 10.13
CA GLY A 190 -27.20 7.05 10.89
C GLY A 190 -25.67 7.10 11.04
N LYS A 191 -24.92 6.48 10.12
CA LYS A 191 -23.46 6.48 10.12
C LYS A 191 -22.92 7.74 9.45
N THR A 192 -21.80 8.22 9.95
CA THR A 192 -21.07 9.37 9.38
C THR A 192 -19.96 8.87 8.48
N ILE A 193 -20.09 9.06 7.18
CA ILE A 193 -19.09 8.69 6.19
C ILE A 193 -18.17 9.88 5.96
N LYS A 194 -16.87 9.70 6.02
CA LYS A 194 -15.87 10.77 5.88
C LYS A 194 -15.09 10.72 4.58
N LEU A 195 -14.59 9.53 4.23
CA LEU A 195 -13.69 9.34 3.11
C LEU A 195 -14.13 8.17 2.27
N LEU A 196 -13.85 8.24 0.96
CA LEU A 196 -13.64 7.09 0.10
C LEU A 196 -12.12 6.95 -0.11
N TYR A 197 -11.53 5.84 0.33
CA TYR A 197 -10.16 5.46 0.01
C TYR A 197 -10.16 4.57 -1.23
N THR A 198 -9.39 4.94 -2.26
CA THR A 198 -9.34 4.19 -3.52
C THR A 198 -7.94 4.17 -4.12
N ILE A 199 -7.58 3.07 -4.80
CA ILE A 199 -6.37 2.90 -5.61
C ILE A 199 -6.83 2.70 -7.07
N PRO A 200 -7.17 3.77 -7.79
CA PRO A 200 -7.85 3.65 -9.07
C PRO A 200 -6.95 3.17 -10.23
N SER A 201 -5.66 3.02 -9.99
CA SER A 201 -4.69 2.57 -11.00
C SER A 201 -3.87 1.41 -10.47
N PHE A 202 -4.09 0.20 -11.07
CA PHE A 202 -3.39 -1.04 -10.69
C PHE A 202 -3.51 -1.35 -9.21
N ASN A 203 -4.75 -1.38 -8.72
CA ASN A 203 -5.11 -1.59 -7.32
C ASN A 203 -4.23 -2.65 -6.64
N ASN A 204 -3.84 -2.40 -5.41
CA ASN A 204 -3.23 -3.38 -4.53
C ASN A 204 -4.31 -3.90 -3.57
N PRO A 205 -4.76 -5.17 -3.73
CA PRO A 205 -4.03 -6.30 -4.30
C PRO A 205 -4.46 -6.72 -5.72
N SER A 206 -5.56 -6.21 -6.27
CA SER A 206 -6.25 -6.81 -7.41
C SER A 206 -5.53 -6.61 -8.76
N GLY A 207 -4.66 -5.60 -8.90
CA GLY A 207 -4.09 -5.21 -10.19
C GLY A 207 -5.08 -4.55 -11.15
N ILE A 208 -6.35 -4.42 -10.74
CA ILE A 208 -7.43 -3.83 -11.54
C ILE A 208 -7.25 -2.32 -11.63
N THR A 209 -7.67 -1.75 -12.74
CA THR A 209 -7.68 -0.30 -12.96
C THR A 209 -9.10 0.19 -13.15
N LEU A 210 -9.49 1.22 -12.41
CA LEU A 210 -10.80 1.85 -12.55
C LEU A 210 -10.98 2.42 -13.96
N ALA A 211 -12.02 1.97 -14.65
CA ALA A 211 -12.34 2.39 -16.01
C ALA A 211 -12.52 3.92 -16.10
N ALA A 212 -12.14 4.48 -17.25
CA ALA A 212 -12.14 5.93 -17.45
C ALA A 212 -13.52 6.56 -17.24
N GLU A 213 -14.57 5.87 -17.73
CA GLU A 213 -15.96 6.30 -17.64
C GLU A 213 -16.50 6.33 -16.21
N ARG A 214 -15.97 5.48 -15.32
CA ARG A 214 -16.37 5.41 -13.91
C ARG A 214 -15.70 6.45 -13.04
N ARG A 215 -14.53 6.98 -13.47
CA ARG A 215 -13.72 7.89 -12.66
C ARG A 215 -14.48 9.12 -12.20
N GLN A 216 -15.15 9.80 -13.12
CA GLN A 216 -15.94 10.98 -12.78
C GLN A 216 -17.20 10.60 -11.99
N GLN A 217 -17.86 9.51 -12.32
CA GLN A 217 -19.08 9.04 -11.62
C GLN A 217 -18.81 8.79 -10.12
N VAL A 218 -17.68 8.13 -9.80
CA VAL A 218 -17.27 7.86 -8.40
C VAL A 218 -17.07 9.16 -7.61
N VAL A 219 -16.43 10.16 -8.22
CA VAL A 219 -16.21 11.45 -7.54
C VAL A 219 -17.51 12.24 -7.41
N ASP A 220 -18.38 12.22 -8.42
CA ASP A 220 -19.65 12.91 -8.37
C ASP A 220 -20.56 12.34 -7.27
N ILE A 221 -20.67 11.00 -7.15
CA ILE A 221 -21.40 10.35 -6.05
C ILE A 221 -20.82 10.80 -4.69
N CYS A 222 -19.51 10.77 -4.52
CA CYS A 222 -18.88 11.21 -3.27
C CYS A 222 -19.17 12.69 -2.96
N ARG A 223 -19.13 13.56 -3.97
CA ARG A 223 -19.43 14.99 -3.83
C ARG A 223 -20.89 15.25 -3.40
N GLU A 224 -21.83 14.55 -4.00
CA GLU A 224 -23.27 14.67 -3.66
C GLU A 224 -23.55 14.33 -2.18
N HIS A 225 -22.77 13.39 -1.61
CA HIS A 225 -22.90 12.97 -0.21
C HIS A 225 -21.87 13.64 0.73
N ASN A 226 -21.13 14.66 0.26
CA ASN A 226 -20.10 15.36 1.03
C ASN A 226 -19.02 14.41 1.60
N ILE A 227 -18.60 13.43 0.81
CA ILE A 227 -17.54 12.46 1.10
C ILE A 227 -16.29 12.89 0.34
N LEU A 228 -15.15 13.06 1.05
CA LEU A 228 -13.87 13.41 0.44
C LEU A 228 -13.20 12.16 -0.12
N VAL A 229 -12.65 12.25 -1.34
CA VAL A 229 -11.92 11.12 -1.94
C VAL A 229 -10.45 11.20 -1.56
N LEU A 230 -9.90 10.10 -1.05
CA LEU A 230 -8.47 9.89 -0.82
C LEU A 230 -7.93 8.92 -1.88
N GLU A 231 -7.37 9.49 -2.93
CA GLU A 231 -6.77 8.75 -4.05
C GLU A 231 -5.33 8.37 -3.73
N ASP A 232 -5.02 7.08 -3.61
CA ASP A 232 -3.66 6.56 -3.46
C ASP A 232 -3.15 6.04 -4.81
N ASN A 233 -2.16 6.71 -5.39
CA ASN A 233 -1.68 6.42 -6.74
C ASN A 233 -0.18 6.10 -6.80
N PRO A 234 0.30 5.03 -6.15
CA PRO A 234 1.71 4.66 -6.20
C PRO A 234 2.14 4.00 -7.52
N TYR A 235 1.19 3.52 -8.34
CA TYR A 235 1.45 2.71 -9.52
C TYR A 235 1.09 3.37 -10.85
N GLY A 236 0.46 4.55 -10.87
CA GLY A 236 -0.06 5.19 -12.09
C GLY A 236 0.96 5.32 -13.21
N MET A 237 2.21 5.61 -12.87
CA MET A 237 3.32 5.71 -13.83
C MET A 237 3.84 4.35 -14.32
N LEU A 238 3.34 3.21 -13.81
CA LEU A 238 3.84 1.86 -14.10
C LEU A 238 2.94 1.08 -15.07
N ARG A 239 2.15 1.77 -15.89
CA ARG A 239 1.41 1.18 -17.00
C ARG A 239 2.38 0.65 -18.05
N PHE A 240 2.20 -0.59 -18.51
CA PHE A 240 3.18 -1.27 -19.39
C PHE A 240 3.35 -0.59 -20.74
N ASP A 241 2.28 -0.02 -21.33
CA ASP A 241 2.32 0.71 -22.59
C ASP A 241 2.80 2.18 -22.44
N GLY A 242 3.04 2.63 -21.22
CA GLY A 242 3.52 3.97 -20.91
C GLY A 242 2.51 5.10 -21.09
N ARG A 243 1.26 4.81 -21.47
CA ARG A 243 0.23 5.85 -21.58
C ARG A 243 -0.19 6.31 -20.19
N PRO A 244 -0.34 7.61 -19.96
CA PRO A 244 -0.80 8.09 -18.67
C PRO A 244 -2.23 7.62 -18.38
N LEU A 245 -2.51 7.38 -17.10
CA LEU A 245 -3.86 7.19 -16.57
C LEU A 245 -4.18 8.45 -15.78
N THR A 246 -5.12 9.26 -16.27
CA THR A 246 -5.48 10.53 -15.62
C THR A 246 -6.03 10.26 -14.23
N PRO A 247 -5.39 10.73 -13.15
CA PRO A 247 -5.88 10.54 -11.79
C PRO A 247 -7.23 11.23 -11.57
N LEU A 248 -8.01 10.78 -10.57
CA LEU A 248 -9.28 11.41 -10.16
C LEU A 248 -9.08 12.88 -9.80
N ARG A 249 -7.94 13.18 -9.17
CA ARG A 249 -7.54 14.53 -8.77
C ARG A 249 -7.45 15.52 -9.92
N ALA A 250 -7.11 15.08 -11.14
CA ALA A 250 -6.85 15.97 -12.26
C ALA A 250 -8.05 16.86 -12.59
N ASP A 251 -9.24 16.27 -12.61
CA ASP A 251 -10.49 16.98 -12.95
C ASP A 251 -11.29 17.41 -11.70
N ASN A 252 -10.85 17.00 -10.50
CA ASN A 252 -11.58 17.22 -9.25
C ASN A 252 -10.69 17.83 -8.15
N PRO A 253 -10.19 19.07 -8.36
CA PRO A 253 -9.20 19.68 -7.46
C PRO A 253 -9.69 20.00 -6.06
N ASP A 254 -10.98 20.09 -5.85
CA ASP A 254 -11.58 20.46 -4.57
C ASP A 254 -12.10 19.26 -3.76
N ASP A 255 -12.30 18.10 -4.40
CA ASP A 255 -12.96 16.93 -3.79
C ASP A 255 -12.02 15.73 -3.59
N VAL A 256 -10.80 15.79 -4.12
CA VAL A 256 -9.86 14.70 -4.10
C VAL A 256 -8.53 15.11 -3.44
N ILE A 257 -8.09 14.38 -2.42
CA ILE A 257 -6.70 14.39 -1.94
C ILE A 257 -5.95 13.30 -2.70
N TYR A 258 -4.93 13.69 -3.46
CA TYR A 258 -4.08 12.75 -4.19
C TYR A 258 -2.83 12.42 -3.38
N CYS A 259 -2.50 11.14 -3.23
CA CYS A 259 -1.31 10.64 -2.58
C CYS A 259 -0.39 9.96 -3.60
N GLY A 260 0.84 10.46 -3.70
CA GLY A 260 1.88 9.90 -4.54
C GLY A 260 3.10 9.44 -3.74
N SER A 261 3.98 8.66 -4.38
CA SER A 261 5.14 8.09 -3.68
C SER A 261 6.33 7.85 -4.61
N PHE A 262 7.53 8.19 -4.14
CA PHE A 262 8.78 7.78 -4.79
C PHE A 262 9.10 6.29 -4.59
N SER A 263 8.35 5.59 -3.74
CA SER A 263 8.63 4.19 -3.40
C SER A 263 8.59 3.24 -4.58
N LYS A 264 7.80 3.52 -5.63
CA LYS A 264 7.61 2.62 -6.77
C LYS A 264 8.30 3.09 -8.04
N ILE A 265 8.59 4.38 -8.15
CA ILE A 265 9.26 5.00 -9.29
C ILE A 265 10.76 5.24 -9.07
N PHE A 266 11.22 5.14 -7.81
CA PHE A 266 12.63 5.28 -7.44
C PHE A 266 13.07 4.21 -6.44
N SER A 267 12.81 4.43 -5.15
CA SER A 267 13.20 3.50 -4.09
C SER A 267 12.30 3.63 -2.85
N PRO A 268 11.84 2.51 -2.26
CA PRO A 268 11.08 2.56 -1.01
C PRO A 268 11.95 2.99 0.18
N GLY A 269 13.28 2.83 0.09
CA GLY A 269 14.23 3.15 1.17
C GLY A 269 14.36 4.64 1.46
N VAL A 270 14.06 5.53 0.50
CA VAL A 270 14.15 6.98 0.73
C VAL A 270 13.01 7.53 1.59
N ARG A 271 11.95 6.77 1.79
CA ARG A 271 10.78 7.17 2.60
C ARG A 271 10.24 8.55 2.24
N LEU A 272 10.05 8.83 0.96
CA LEU A 272 9.42 10.05 0.47
C LEU A 272 8.16 9.74 -0.32
N GLY A 273 7.14 10.54 -0.07
CA GLY A 273 5.88 10.62 -0.78
C GLY A 273 5.31 12.02 -0.66
N TRP A 274 4.10 12.21 -1.11
CA TRP A 274 3.44 13.51 -1.04
C TRP A 274 1.92 13.38 -1.02
N ALA A 275 1.27 14.42 -0.53
CA ALA A 275 -0.14 14.67 -0.75
C ALA A 275 -0.31 15.97 -1.54
N LEU A 276 -1.11 15.94 -2.61
CA LEU A 276 -1.66 17.13 -3.26
C LEU A 276 -3.04 17.37 -2.64
N VAL A 277 -3.16 18.41 -1.85
CA VAL A 277 -4.31 18.66 -0.98
C VAL A 277 -5.17 19.79 -1.56
N PRO A 278 -6.52 19.68 -1.56
CA PRO A 278 -7.40 20.79 -1.88
C PRO A 278 -7.05 22.05 -1.07
N LYS A 279 -6.99 23.19 -1.74
CA LYS A 279 -6.50 24.45 -1.15
C LYS A 279 -7.20 24.84 0.15
N HIS A 280 -8.51 24.61 0.24
CA HIS A 280 -9.31 24.93 1.43
C HIS A 280 -9.04 23.99 2.63
N LEU A 281 -8.46 22.80 2.39
CA LEU A 281 -8.09 21.80 3.41
C LEU A 281 -6.61 21.89 3.79
N TYR A 282 -5.78 22.51 2.95
CA TYR A 282 -4.32 22.47 3.01
C TYR A 282 -3.75 22.81 4.38
N ARG A 283 -4.20 23.92 4.98
CA ARG A 283 -3.63 24.41 6.24
C ARG A 283 -3.75 23.39 7.37
N ARG A 284 -4.90 22.71 7.48
CA ARG A 284 -5.14 21.74 8.55
C ARG A 284 -4.35 20.47 8.30
N PHE A 285 -4.29 20.03 7.04
CA PHE A 285 -3.51 18.86 6.64
C PHE A 285 -2.02 19.08 6.91
N TYR A 286 -1.48 20.20 6.48
CA TYR A 286 -0.08 20.56 6.71
C TYR A 286 0.29 20.63 8.21
N LEU A 287 -0.51 21.29 9.05
CA LEU A 287 -0.24 21.36 10.48
C LEU A 287 -0.31 19.98 11.16
N ALA A 288 -1.18 19.10 10.69
CA ALA A 288 -1.23 17.73 11.17
C ALA A 288 0.00 16.93 10.75
N ALA A 289 0.52 17.14 9.53
CA ALA A 289 1.76 16.53 9.04
C ALA A 289 2.97 16.97 9.89
N GLU A 290 3.08 18.25 10.17
CA GLU A 290 4.14 18.83 11.03
C GLU A 290 4.10 18.24 12.45
N ALA A 291 2.92 18.04 13.01
CA ALA A 291 2.74 17.43 14.32
C ALA A 291 3.13 15.92 14.36
N VAL A 292 3.16 15.23 13.21
CA VAL A 292 3.56 13.81 13.12
C VAL A 292 5.08 13.67 12.99
N VAL A 293 5.72 14.44 12.11
CA VAL A 293 7.11 14.19 11.69
C VAL A 293 8.00 15.43 11.84
N LEU A 294 7.46 16.60 12.17
CA LEU A 294 8.12 17.91 12.14
C LEU A 294 8.54 18.30 10.70
N CYS A 295 9.43 17.56 10.07
CA CYS A 295 9.77 17.65 8.66
C CYS A 295 10.29 16.30 8.15
N PRO A 296 10.01 15.92 6.89
CA PRO A 296 10.66 14.77 6.25
C PRO A 296 12.18 14.99 6.12
N SER A 297 12.95 13.90 6.03
CA SER A 297 14.42 13.95 5.92
C SER A 297 14.90 14.90 4.82
N MET A 298 15.60 15.96 5.18
CA MET A 298 16.16 16.94 4.25
C MET A 298 17.17 16.30 3.30
N LEU A 299 18.04 15.43 3.83
CA LEU A 299 19.02 14.71 3.01
C LEU A 299 18.33 13.91 1.90
N ASN A 300 17.26 13.18 2.23
CA ASN A 300 16.57 12.37 1.24
C ASN A 300 15.81 13.24 0.24
N GLN A 301 15.25 14.37 0.66
CA GLN A 301 14.60 15.33 -0.23
C GLN A 301 15.60 15.89 -1.25
N MET A 302 16.76 16.34 -0.80
CA MET A 302 17.81 16.89 -1.67
C MET A 302 18.38 15.80 -2.58
N LEU A 303 18.65 14.60 -2.07
CA LEU A 303 19.12 13.45 -2.86
C LEU A 303 18.16 13.13 -4.01
N VAL A 304 16.86 13.00 -3.71
CA VAL A 304 15.85 12.67 -4.73
C VAL A 304 15.74 13.81 -5.75
N THR A 305 15.69 15.06 -5.29
CA THR A 305 15.61 16.21 -6.18
C THR A 305 16.81 16.26 -7.16
N GLU A 306 18.03 16.15 -6.65
CA GLU A 306 19.25 16.18 -7.48
C GLU A 306 19.35 14.96 -8.41
N PHE A 307 18.97 13.78 -7.93
CA PHE A 307 18.95 12.58 -8.76
C PHE A 307 18.00 12.74 -9.95
N PHE A 308 16.74 13.11 -9.72
CA PHE A 308 15.74 13.27 -10.78
C PHE A 308 16.08 14.38 -11.76
N ARG A 309 16.78 15.43 -11.33
CA ARG A 309 17.25 16.52 -12.20
C ARG A 309 18.47 16.13 -13.04
N SER A 310 19.34 15.25 -12.54
CA SER A 310 20.59 14.86 -13.20
C SER A 310 20.49 13.56 -14.01
N PHE A 311 19.37 12.83 -13.92
CA PHE A 311 19.17 11.52 -14.52
C PHE A 311 17.93 11.49 -15.40
N ASP A 312 18.00 10.78 -16.54
CA ASP A 312 16.83 10.52 -17.38
C ASP A 312 15.92 9.47 -16.73
N TRP A 313 15.19 9.89 -15.71
CA TRP A 313 14.27 9.03 -14.99
C TRP A 313 13.09 8.55 -15.86
N ARG A 314 12.76 9.29 -16.94
CA ARG A 314 11.70 8.89 -17.89
C ARG A 314 12.11 7.67 -18.69
N ALA A 315 13.34 7.65 -19.19
CA ALA A 315 13.92 6.47 -19.84
C ALA A 315 14.02 5.29 -18.85
N TYR A 316 14.46 5.54 -17.63
CA TYR A 316 14.52 4.50 -16.59
C TYR A 316 13.13 3.90 -16.28
N LEU A 317 12.09 4.72 -16.20
CA LEU A 317 10.72 4.22 -16.00
C LEU A 317 10.22 3.43 -17.22
N ALA A 318 10.55 3.85 -18.44
CA ALA A 318 10.18 3.12 -19.65
C ALA A 318 10.81 1.72 -19.67
N GLU A 319 12.08 1.60 -19.31
CA GLU A 319 12.76 0.30 -19.16
C GLU A 319 12.17 -0.53 -18.01
N SER A 320 11.84 0.10 -16.89
CA SER A 320 11.22 -0.58 -15.75
C SER A 320 9.84 -1.15 -16.10
N ARG A 321 9.03 -0.40 -16.85
CA ARG A 321 7.73 -0.87 -17.36
C ARG A 321 7.87 -2.10 -18.26
N ALA A 322 8.87 -2.13 -19.15
CA ALA A 322 9.15 -3.27 -20.01
C ALA A 322 9.51 -4.52 -19.19
N VAL A 323 10.34 -4.37 -18.15
CA VAL A 323 10.69 -5.47 -17.24
C VAL A 323 9.46 -5.99 -16.48
N TYR A 324 8.60 -5.10 -15.99
CA TYR A 324 7.38 -5.53 -15.29
C TYR A 324 6.37 -6.18 -16.24
N ALA A 325 6.26 -5.72 -17.48
CA ALA A 325 5.44 -6.36 -18.51
C ALA A 325 5.89 -7.80 -18.79
N GLU A 326 7.21 -8.03 -18.96
CA GLU A 326 7.78 -9.37 -19.13
C GLU A 326 7.49 -10.29 -17.93
N ARG A 327 7.67 -9.78 -16.72
CA ARG A 327 7.41 -10.53 -15.50
C ARG A 327 5.92 -10.88 -15.32
N CYS A 328 5.04 -9.92 -15.61
CA CYS A 328 3.59 -10.14 -15.60
C CYS A 328 3.22 -11.23 -16.63
N ALA A 329 3.73 -11.15 -17.86
CA ALA A 329 3.48 -12.16 -18.88
C ALA A 329 3.98 -13.56 -18.45
N ALA A 330 5.15 -13.65 -17.81
CA ALA A 330 5.67 -14.90 -17.25
C ALA A 330 4.76 -15.45 -16.14
N MET A 331 4.20 -14.60 -15.28
CA MET A 331 3.25 -14.98 -14.23
C MET A 331 1.96 -15.55 -14.84
N LEU A 332 1.34 -14.81 -15.76
CA LEU A 332 0.07 -15.19 -16.38
C LEU A 332 0.21 -16.51 -17.17
N HIS A 333 1.32 -16.67 -17.91
CA HIS A 333 1.61 -17.92 -18.64
C HIS A 333 1.75 -19.10 -17.67
N ALA A 334 2.53 -18.96 -16.61
CA ALA A 334 2.75 -20.02 -15.65
C ALA A 334 1.45 -20.39 -14.88
N LEU A 335 0.59 -19.42 -14.58
CA LEU A 335 -0.73 -19.69 -14.01
C LEU A 335 -1.57 -20.57 -14.95
N GLY A 336 -1.62 -20.23 -16.24
CA GLY A 336 -2.33 -21.02 -17.25
C GLY A 336 -1.80 -22.44 -17.42
N GLU A 337 -0.50 -22.68 -17.18
CA GLU A 337 0.09 -24.03 -17.27
C GLU A 337 -0.09 -24.88 -16.01
N HIS A 338 -0.11 -24.25 -14.83
CA HIS A 338 0.05 -24.99 -13.58
C HIS A 338 -1.15 -24.95 -12.64
N PHE A 339 -2.06 -23.97 -12.78
CA PHE A 339 -3.25 -23.88 -11.93
C PHE A 339 -4.41 -24.72 -12.46
N PRO A 340 -5.36 -25.14 -11.61
CA PRO A 340 -6.57 -25.84 -12.05
C PRO A 340 -7.48 -24.91 -12.87
N ALA A 341 -8.31 -25.50 -13.73
CA ALA A 341 -9.20 -24.77 -14.63
C ALA A 341 -10.27 -23.95 -13.90
N GLU A 342 -10.58 -24.31 -12.67
CA GLU A 342 -11.54 -23.63 -11.79
C GLU A 342 -11.00 -22.34 -11.19
N ALA A 343 -9.68 -22.15 -11.20
CA ALA A 343 -9.06 -20.91 -10.73
C ALA A 343 -9.15 -19.82 -11.78
N THR A 344 -9.43 -18.59 -11.35
CA THR A 344 -9.42 -17.40 -12.21
C THR A 344 -8.43 -16.37 -11.67
N TRP A 345 -8.01 -15.45 -12.52
CA TRP A 345 -7.09 -14.38 -12.10
C TRP A 345 -7.23 -13.12 -12.94
N THR A 346 -6.81 -12.00 -12.37
CA THR A 346 -6.78 -10.72 -13.07
C THR A 346 -5.63 -10.66 -14.08
N THR A 347 -5.82 -9.84 -15.13
CA THR A 347 -4.81 -9.60 -16.19
C THR A 347 -4.43 -8.12 -16.17
N PRO A 348 -3.51 -7.69 -15.28
CA PRO A 348 -3.18 -6.29 -15.12
C PRO A 348 -2.40 -5.74 -16.32
N SER A 349 -2.61 -4.48 -16.66
CA SER A 349 -1.86 -3.73 -17.68
C SER A 349 -0.76 -2.85 -17.10
N GLY A 350 -0.45 -3.02 -15.82
CA GLY A 350 0.56 -2.27 -15.06
C GLY A 350 0.66 -2.73 -13.61
N GLY A 351 1.35 -1.97 -12.78
CA GLY A 351 1.51 -2.28 -11.36
C GLY A 351 2.35 -3.53 -11.09
N PHE A 352 2.05 -4.24 -10.00
CA PHE A 352 2.91 -5.29 -9.45
C PHE A 352 2.24 -6.61 -9.14
N PHE A 353 0.90 -6.71 -9.26
CA PHE A 353 0.12 -7.80 -8.67
C PHE A 353 -0.80 -8.49 -9.65
N VAL A 354 -0.97 -9.80 -9.43
CA VAL A 354 -2.05 -10.61 -9.97
C VAL A 354 -2.89 -11.11 -8.81
N TRP A 355 -4.20 -10.99 -8.91
CA TRP A 355 -5.18 -11.46 -7.94
C TRP A 355 -5.79 -12.75 -8.44
N VAL A 356 -5.62 -13.82 -7.70
CA VAL A 356 -6.13 -15.14 -8.04
C VAL A 356 -7.34 -15.44 -7.17
N THR A 357 -8.38 -15.99 -7.77
CA THR A 357 -9.59 -16.47 -7.10
C THR A 357 -9.72 -17.98 -7.32
N LEU A 358 -9.77 -18.73 -6.23
CA LEU A 358 -10.04 -20.15 -6.19
C LEU A 358 -11.55 -20.40 -6.01
N PRO A 359 -12.06 -21.63 -6.20
CA PRO A 359 -13.45 -21.96 -5.91
C PRO A 359 -13.86 -21.61 -4.47
N ASP A 360 -15.12 -21.24 -4.30
CA ASP A 360 -15.70 -20.97 -2.99
C ASP A 360 -15.52 -22.15 -2.04
N GLY A 361 -15.21 -21.84 -0.77
CA GLY A 361 -14.94 -22.83 0.25
C GLY A 361 -13.45 -23.16 0.43
N VAL A 362 -12.58 -22.83 -0.53
CA VAL A 362 -11.12 -22.92 -0.33
C VAL A 362 -10.65 -21.75 0.53
N ASP A 363 -9.99 -22.01 1.65
CA ASP A 363 -9.34 -20.97 2.45
C ASP A 363 -7.85 -20.89 2.14
N THR A 364 -7.40 -19.71 1.70
CA THR A 364 -6.00 -19.49 1.32
C THR A 364 -5.06 -19.25 2.50
N TYR A 365 -5.58 -19.05 3.72
CA TYR A 365 -4.73 -18.86 4.89
C TYR A 365 -4.02 -20.14 5.33
N PRO A 366 -4.71 -21.30 5.53
CA PRO A 366 -4.04 -22.59 5.72
C PRO A 366 -3.16 -22.98 4.53
N LEU A 367 -3.61 -22.70 3.30
CA LEU A 367 -2.89 -23.01 2.07
C LEU A 367 -1.49 -22.34 2.01
N LEU A 368 -1.30 -21.20 2.67
CA LEU A 368 0.01 -20.53 2.76
C LEU A 368 1.05 -21.42 3.42
N HIS A 369 0.70 -22.18 4.47
CA HIS A 369 1.65 -23.05 5.16
C HIS A 369 2.14 -24.19 4.24
N GLU A 370 1.22 -24.79 3.50
CA GLU A 370 1.54 -25.85 2.52
C GLU A 370 2.41 -25.28 1.37
N ALA A 371 2.13 -24.04 0.94
CA ALA A 371 2.93 -23.35 -0.07
C ALA A 371 4.37 -23.08 0.43
N ILE A 372 4.54 -22.68 1.69
CA ILE A 372 5.84 -22.47 2.32
C ILE A 372 6.64 -23.77 2.34
N ASP A 373 6.00 -24.91 2.68
CA ASP A 373 6.63 -26.23 2.67
C ASP A 373 7.01 -26.66 1.25
N ALA A 374 6.24 -26.24 0.24
CA ALA A 374 6.56 -26.41 -1.17
C ALA A 374 7.64 -25.42 -1.70
N GLY A 375 8.09 -24.49 -0.87
CA GLY A 375 9.14 -23.53 -1.19
C GLY A 375 8.67 -22.28 -1.96
N VAL A 376 7.42 -21.85 -1.78
CA VAL A 376 6.87 -20.63 -2.37
C VAL A 376 6.01 -19.87 -1.36
N VAL A 377 5.99 -18.53 -1.48
CA VAL A 377 5.26 -17.65 -0.56
C VAL A 377 4.37 -16.68 -1.33
N PHE A 378 3.11 -16.55 -0.91
CA PHE A 378 2.12 -15.60 -1.43
C PHE A 378 1.43 -14.85 -0.28
N ILE A 379 0.52 -13.90 -0.56
CA ILE A 379 -0.30 -13.28 0.49
C ILE A 379 -1.75 -13.78 0.39
N PRO A 380 -2.32 -14.36 1.47
CA PRO A 380 -3.72 -14.75 1.53
C PRO A 380 -4.68 -13.57 1.36
N GLY A 381 -5.82 -13.83 0.71
CA GLY A 381 -6.80 -12.80 0.37
C GLY A 381 -7.46 -12.14 1.58
N ALA A 382 -7.63 -12.87 2.67
CA ALA A 382 -8.18 -12.33 3.92
C ALA A 382 -7.40 -11.12 4.48
N ALA A 383 -6.11 -10.96 4.11
CA ALA A 383 -5.32 -9.81 4.52
C ALA A 383 -5.76 -8.47 3.88
N PHE A 384 -6.60 -8.50 2.83
CA PHE A 384 -6.95 -7.33 2.03
C PHE A 384 -8.44 -6.94 2.13
N THR A 385 -9.11 -7.43 3.13
CA THR A 385 -10.50 -7.10 3.44
C THR A 385 -10.63 -6.79 4.93
N PRO A 386 -11.55 -5.91 5.35
CA PRO A 386 -11.79 -5.65 6.78
C PRO A 386 -12.47 -6.83 7.50
N SER A 387 -12.77 -7.91 6.79
CA SER A 387 -13.40 -9.12 7.33
C SER A 387 -12.37 -10.15 7.80
N ASP A 388 -12.61 -10.78 8.93
CA ASP A 388 -11.83 -11.94 9.41
C ASP A 388 -12.32 -13.28 8.76
N ALA A 389 -13.19 -13.23 7.76
CA ALA A 389 -13.73 -14.42 7.10
C ALA A 389 -12.66 -15.12 6.23
N PRO A 390 -12.73 -16.47 6.14
CA PRO A 390 -11.93 -17.21 5.17
C PRO A 390 -12.08 -16.66 3.75
N SER A 391 -11.00 -16.66 2.98
CA SER A 391 -11.00 -16.12 1.63
C SER A 391 -10.41 -17.10 0.62
N PRO A 392 -11.12 -17.36 -0.49
CA PRO A 392 -10.59 -18.19 -1.57
C PRO A 392 -9.61 -17.45 -2.47
N LYS A 393 -9.26 -16.23 -2.13
CA LYS A 393 -8.45 -15.33 -2.96
C LYS A 393 -7.01 -15.27 -2.44
N LEU A 394 -6.06 -14.96 -3.33
CA LEU A 394 -4.66 -14.74 -2.98
C LEU A 394 -3.99 -13.73 -3.92
N ARG A 395 -2.99 -13.01 -3.40
CA ARG A 395 -2.19 -12.06 -4.17
C ARG A 395 -0.85 -12.65 -4.52
N LEU A 396 -0.50 -12.59 -5.81
CA LEU A 396 0.82 -12.88 -6.34
C LEU A 396 1.49 -11.59 -6.83
N ALA A 397 2.73 -11.36 -6.42
CA ALA A 397 3.54 -10.22 -6.85
C ALA A 397 4.60 -10.67 -7.84
N PHE A 398 4.72 -9.96 -8.97
CA PHE A 398 5.72 -10.22 -10.01
C PHE A 398 6.87 -9.21 -10.02
N SER A 399 6.80 -8.16 -9.21
CA SER A 399 7.75 -7.04 -9.28
C SER A 399 9.16 -7.37 -8.80
N GLY A 400 9.30 -8.25 -7.80
CA GLY A 400 10.54 -8.44 -7.05
C GLY A 400 11.48 -9.53 -7.58
N VAL A 401 11.01 -10.46 -8.42
CA VAL A 401 11.73 -11.67 -8.82
C VAL A 401 11.87 -11.79 -10.34
N ALA A 402 12.87 -12.53 -10.80
CA ALA A 402 13.10 -12.76 -12.24
C ALA A 402 12.02 -13.68 -12.85
N PRO A 403 11.80 -13.63 -14.18
CA PRO A 403 10.79 -14.46 -14.86
C PRO A 403 10.94 -15.96 -14.58
N GLU A 404 12.18 -16.46 -14.48
CA GLU A 404 12.46 -17.88 -14.19
C GLU A 404 12.00 -18.27 -12.77
N GLN A 405 12.23 -17.37 -11.81
CA GLN A 405 11.78 -17.56 -10.42
C GLN A 405 10.26 -17.49 -10.32
N ILE A 406 9.61 -16.61 -11.09
CA ILE A 406 8.15 -16.55 -11.18
C ILE A 406 7.59 -17.89 -11.66
N ARG A 407 8.10 -18.41 -12.81
CA ARG A 407 7.66 -19.71 -13.34
C ARG A 407 7.87 -20.83 -12.33
N GLU A 408 9.03 -20.88 -11.68
CA GLU A 408 9.33 -21.88 -10.66
C GLU A 408 8.42 -21.77 -9.43
N GLY A 409 8.16 -20.54 -8.93
CA GLY A 409 7.24 -20.33 -7.82
C GLY A 409 5.82 -20.80 -8.14
N VAL A 410 5.28 -20.43 -9.31
CA VAL A 410 3.95 -20.85 -9.74
C VAL A 410 3.90 -22.37 -9.99
N ARG A 411 4.96 -22.97 -10.57
CA ARG A 411 5.08 -24.43 -10.74
C ARG A 411 5.03 -25.18 -9.41
N ARG A 412 5.65 -24.65 -8.35
CA ARG A 412 5.58 -25.21 -6.98
C ARG A 412 4.21 -25.04 -6.36
N LEU A 413 3.57 -23.89 -6.58
CA LEU A 413 2.27 -23.56 -6.00
C LEU A 413 1.12 -24.35 -6.65
N GLY A 414 1.20 -24.66 -7.95
CA GLY A 414 0.15 -25.33 -8.69
C GLY A 414 -0.36 -26.65 -8.09
N PRO A 415 0.51 -27.61 -7.72
CA PRO A 415 0.09 -28.84 -7.06
C PRO A 415 -0.61 -28.62 -5.72
N VAL A 416 -0.16 -27.63 -4.93
CA VAL A 416 -0.75 -27.28 -3.63
C VAL A 416 -2.17 -26.74 -3.84
N VAL A 417 -2.36 -25.84 -4.79
CA VAL A 417 -3.68 -25.30 -5.15
C VAL A 417 -4.60 -26.40 -5.67
N ARG A 418 -4.14 -27.28 -6.56
CA ARG A 418 -4.96 -28.39 -7.07
C ARG A 418 -5.44 -29.30 -5.97
N ALA A 419 -4.56 -29.69 -5.04
CA ALA A 419 -4.92 -30.54 -3.91
C ALA A 419 -6.00 -29.89 -3.03
N ALA A 420 -5.91 -28.59 -2.76
CA ALA A 420 -6.90 -27.85 -1.99
C ALA A 420 -8.26 -27.77 -2.71
N VAL A 421 -8.27 -27.50 -4.03
CA VAL A 421 -9.51 -27.45 -4.84
C VAL A 421 -10.17 -28.84 -4.89
N GLU A 422 -9.40 -29.92 -5.12
CA GLU A 422 -9.91 -31.30 -5.13
C GLU A 422 -10.44 -31.74 -3.76
N ALA A 423 -9.81 -31.33 -2.66
CA ALA A 423 -10.27 -31.62 -1.30
C ALA A 423 -11.60 -30.90 -1.01
N ASN A 424 -11.75 -29.66 -1.47
CA ASN A 424 -12.97 -28.87 -1.30
C ASN A 424 -14.15 -29.37 -2.12
N ALA A 425 -13.89 -30.07 -3.23
CA ALA A 425 -14.94 -30.65 -4.11
C ALA A 425 -15.53 -31.97 -3.57
N ARG A 426 -14.96 -32.57 -2.50
CA ARG A 426 -15.42 -33.82 -1.86
C ARG A 426 -16.35 -33.53 -0.69
#